data_333fb2aebbfe41dd7a702c7066971b23
#
_entry.id   333fb2aebbfe41dd7a702c7066971b23
#
_cell.length_a   1.000
_cell.length_b   1.000
_cell.length_c   1.000
_cell.angle_alpha   90.00
_cell.angle_beta   90.00
_cell.angle_gamma   90.00
#
_symmetry.space_group_name_H-M   'P 1'
#
loop_
_entity.id
_entity.type
_entity.pdbx_description
1 polymer ?
#
loop_
_entity_poly.entity_id
_entity_poly.type
_entity_poly.pdbx_seq_one_letter_code
_entity_poly.pdbx_strand_id
1 'polypeptide(L)'
;MSSASQGQTRQVGPAFRLISKRFLADQRVTDAQAGAFAMAATTALTAQNTQGVTGIHLVPPAFVQDQVAAIFEDIRVDAVKIGMIANADIAEAVAAFLQMHIGMPIVLDPVMIAKGGAPLLQPDAVITLRDRLLPLATLLTPNLPEAAHLLGTAAAVTRGEMAAQGAALRALGPSAVLMKGGHLDGPDSPDCLVTEQGVTWFEAKRAQTANTHGTGCTLSSALAAQLAKGLTLPQAAATAKAYVATAIANADALSVGSGHGPIHHFATLF
;
A
#
# COMPACT_ATOMS: atom_id res chain seq x y z
N MET A 1 -18.81 -33.48 -20.69
CA MET A 1 -18.43 -33.01 -19.35
C MET A 1 -17.09 -32.31 -19.49
N SER A 2 -17.15 -31.00 -19.65
CA SER A 2 -15.99 -30.16 -19.88
C SER A 2 -15.57 -29.56 -18.54
N SER A 3 -14.39 -29.94 -18.03
CA SER A 3 -13.78 -29.35 -16.85
C SER A 3 -13.26 -27.96 -17.21
N ALA A 4 -13.97 -26.93 -16.77
CA ALA A 4 -13.45 -25.57 -16.83
C ALA A 4 -12.21 -25.50 -15.94
N SER A 5 -11.05 -25.25 -16.54
CA SER A 5 -9.80 -24.94 -15.84
C SER A 5 -10.00 -23.63 -15.09
N GLN A 6 -10.07 -23.70 -13.77
CA GLN A 6 -10.01 -22.53 -12.91
C GLN A 6 -8.63 -21.88 -13.10
N GLY A 7 -8.63 -20.75 -13.79
CA GLY A 7 -7.44 -19.96 -13.95
C GLY A 7 -6.94 -19.44 -12.59
N GLN A 8 -5.87 -20.04 -12.09
CA GLN A 8 -5.14 -19.50 -10.96
C GLN A 8 -4.54 -18.16 -11.36
N THR A 9 -5.14 -17.07 -10.92
CA THR A 9 -4.53 -15.74 -10.98
C THR A 9 -3.27 -15.77 -10.11
N ARG A 10 -2.12 -15.86 -10.73
CA ARG A 10 -0.84 -15.63 -10.05
C ARG A 10 -0.84 -14.20 -9.56
N GLN A 11 -1.01 -13.99 -8.25
CA GLN A 11 -0.74 -12.69 -7.65
C GLN A 11 0.77 -12.41 -7.78
N VAL A 12 1.10 -11.43 -8.60
CA VAL A 12 2.44 -10.85 -8.58
C VAL A 12 2.55 -10.11 -7.25
N GLY A 13 3.56 -10.45 -6.46
CA GLY A 13 3.80 -9.88 -5.14
C GLY A 13 3.91 -8.35 -5.14
N PRO A 14 3.92 -7.74 -3.96
CA PRO A 14 3.91 -6.30 -3.82
C PRO A 14 5.13 -5.69 -4.48
N ALA A 15 4.88 -4.75 -5.36
CA ALA A 15 5.85 -4.09 -6.18
C ALA A 15 5.91 -2.59 -5.84
N PHE A 16 7.03 -1.98 -6.10
CA PHE A 16 7.12 -0.56 -6.30
C PHE A 16 6.22 -0.19 -7.50
N ARG A 17 5.29 0.73 -7.32
CA ARG A 17 4.32 1.09 -8.35
C ARG A 17 4.47 2.53 -8.77
N LEU A 18 4.49 2.73 -10.07
CA LEU A 18 4.52 4.01 -10.74
C LEU A 18 3.17 4.24 -11.42
N ILE A 19 2.60 5.42 -11.29
CA ILE A 19 1.23 5.69 -11.73
C ILE A 19 1.23 6.89 -12.66
N SER A 20 0.67 6.70 -13.88
CA SER A 20 0.42 7.77 -14.83
C SER A 20 -1.07 7.91 -15.13
N LYS A 21 -1.56 9.16 -15.23
CA LYS A 21 -2.97 9.46 -15.54
C LYS A 21 -3.31 9.40 -17.03
N ARG A 22 -2.36 9.13 -17.93
CA ARG A 22 -2.52 9.32 -19.39
C ARG A 22 -3.00 8.12 -20.17
N PHE A 23 -3.01 6.90 -19.62
CA PHE A 23 -3.40 5.69 -20.36
C PHE A 23 -4.48 4.89 -19.64
N LEU A 24 -5.56 4.61 -20.37
CA LEU A 24 -6.69 3.79 -19.95
C LEU A 24 -6.54 2.40 -20.56
N ALA A 25 -5.70 1.57 -20.09
CA ALA A 25 -5.74 0.12 -20.26
C ALA A 25 -4.45 -0.53 -19.83
N ASP A 26 -4.40 -1.09 -18.68
CA ASP A 26 -3.83 -2.40 -18.45
C ASP A 26 -4.04 -2.90 -16.98
N GLN A 27 -3.91 -4.13 -16.79
CA GLN A 27 -4.27 -5.19 -15.86
C GLN A 27 -3.97 -4.99 -14.36
N ARG A 28 -3.86 -3.77 -13.83
CA ARG A 28 -3.71 -3.55 -12.38
C ARG A 28 -5.00 -2.98 -11.83
N VAL A 29 -5.76 -3.90 -11.34
CA VAL A 29 -7.17 -3.75 -11.00
C VAL A 29 -7.48 -2.51 -10.16
N THR A 30 -6.68 -2.20 -9.13
CA THR A 30 -6.94 -1.05 -8.27
C THR A 30 -6.71 0.27 -8.98
N ASP A 31 -5.61 0.39 -9.71
CA ASP A 31 -5.22 1.63 -10.37
C ASP A 31 -6.12 1.88 -11.58
N ALA A 32 -6.49 0.81 -12.32
CA ALA A 32 -7.44 0.87 -13.41
C ALA A 32 -8.85 1.25 -12.94
N GLN A 33 -9.33 0.69 -11.82
CA GLN A 33 -10.58 1.06 -11.18
C GLN A 33 -10.57 2.53 -10.69
N ALA A 34 -9.42 3.00 -10.27
CA ALA A 34 -9.22 4.40 -9.93
C ALA A 34 -9.04 5.33 -11.15
N GLY A 35 -9.05 4.79 -12.38
CA GLY A 35 -8.89 5.55 -13.62
C GLY A 35 -7.46 6.01 -13.88
N ALA A 36 -6.45 5.20 -13.54
CA ALA A 36 -5.04 5.44 -13.77
C ALA A 36 -4.37 4.26 -14.50
N PHE A 37 -3.32 4.55 -15.28
CA PHE A 37 -2.44 3.53 -15.85
C PHE A 37 -1.32 3.22 -14.87
N ALA A 38 -1.12 1.96 -14.50
CA ALA A 38 -0.12 1.56 -13.53
C ALA A 38 1.00 0.75 -14.17
N MET A 39 2.23 1.14 -13.87
CA MET A 39 3.45 0.41 -14.13
C MET A 39 3.98 -0.16 -12.80
N ALA A 40 4.87 -1.15 -12.86
CA ALA A 40 5.52 -1.67 -11.66
C ALA A 40 6.96 -2.07 -11.91
N ALA A 41 7.81 -1.72 -10.92
CA ALA A 41 9.09 -2.34 -10.71
C ALA A 41 8.96 -3.38 -9.59
N THR A 42 9.40 -4.61 -9.85
CA THR A 42 9.31 -5.72 -8.91
C THR A 42 10.53 -5.72 -8.01
N THR A 43 10.31 -5.66 -6.69
CA THR A 43 11.38 -5.72 -5.67
C THR A 43 11.64 -7.13 -5.17
N ALA A 44 10.60 -7.96 -5.14
CA ALA A 44 10.67 -9.36 -4.76
C ALA A 44 9.53 -10.17 -5.42
N LEU A 45 9.78 -11.45 -5.64
CA LEU A 45 8.77 -12.43 -6.05
C LEU A 45 8.38 -13.28 -4.84
N THR A 46 7.09 -13.53 -4.66
CA THR A 46 6.58 -14.38 -3.59
C THR A 46 5.92 -15.64 -4.15
N ALA A 47 6.25 -16.80 -3.58
CA ALA A 47 5.44 -18.00 -3.71
C ALA A 47 4.35 -17.91 -2.64
N GLN A 48 3.13 -17.53 -3.04
CA GLN A 48 2.05 -17.16 -2.12
C GLN A 48 0.71 -17.70 -2.61
N ASN A 49 -0.12 -18.10 -1.64
CA ASN A 49 -1.53 -18.42 -1.82
C ASN A 49 -2.38 -17.80 -0.69
N THR A 50 -3.66 -18.18 -0.58
CA THR A 50 -4.55 -17.63 0.48
C THR A 50 -4.18 -18.12 1.88
N GLN A 51 -3.36 -19.16 2.03
CA GLN A 51 -2.92 -19.71 3.31
C GLN A 51 -1.63 -19.04 3.82
N GLY A 52 -0.80 -18.46 2.93
CA GLY A 52 0.42 -17.77 3.33
C GLY A 52 1.48 -17.66 2.25
N VAL A 53 2.66 -17.19 2.68
CA VAL A 53 3.88 -17.07 1.86
C VAL A 53 4.80 -18.23 2.19
N THR A 54 5.16 -19.02 1.18
CA THR A 54 6.05 -20.19 1.31
C THR A 54 7.46 -19.93 0.79
N GLY A 55 7.69 -18.82 0.06
CA GLY A 55 9.01 -18.47 -0.44
C GLY A 55 9.06 -17.01 -0.90
N ILE A 56 10.24 -16.40 -0.78
CA ILE A 56 10.53 -15.05 -1.26
C ILE A 56 11.82 -15.11 -2.06
N HIS A 57 11.81 -14.56 -3.29
CA HIS A 57 12.99 -14.38 -4.12
C HIS A 57 13.21 -12.89 -4.36
N LEU A 58 14.36 -12.38 -3.92
CA LEU A 58 14.70 -10.97 -4.05
C LEU A 58 15.17 -10.66 -5.48
N VAL A 59 14.74 -9.53 -6.00
CA VAL A 59 15.29 -8.98 -7.24
C VAL A 59 16.55 -8.20 -6.89
N PRO A 60 17.65 -8.34 -7.65
CA PRO A 60 18.88 -7.58 -7.40
C PRO A 60 18.59 -6.07 -7.39
N PRO A 61 19.14 -5.28 -6.43
CA PRO A 61 18.90 -3.84 -6.32
C PRO A 61 19.17 -3.06 -7.62
N ALA A 62 20.25 -3.40 -8.33
CA ALA A 62 20.56 -2.80 -9.63
C ALA A 62 19.45 -3.03 -10.65
N PHE A 63 18.89 -4.25 -10.73
CA PHE A 63 17.81 -4.54 -11.65
C PHE A 63 16.47 -3.87 -11.23
N VAL A 64 16.26 -3.62 -9.94
CA VAL A 64 15.14 -2.76 -9.49
C VAL A 64 15.31 -1.35 -10.05
N GLN A 65 16.52 -0.78 -9.99
CA GLN A 65 16.82 0.52 -10.58
C GLN A 65 16.61 0.53 -12.10
N ASP A 66 17.08 -0.49 -12.81
CA ASP A 66 16.90 -0.61 -14.27
C ASP A 66 15.41 -0.62 -14.65
N GLN A 67 14.57 -1.37 -13.91
CA GLN A 67 13.11 -1.38 -14.14
C GLN A 67 12.49 0.00 -13.95
N VAL A 68 12.90 0.73 -12.91
CA VAL A 68 12.38 2.07 -12.62
C VAL A 68 12.87 3.05 -13.68
N ALA A 69 14.16 3.04 -14.03
CA ALA A 69 14.76 3.90 -15.04
C ALA A 69 14.07 3.74 -16.39
N ALA A 70 13.88 2.51 -16.86
CA ALA A 70 13.21 2.22 -18.12
C ALA A 70 11.78 2.80 -18.20
N ILE A 71 11.06 2.86 -17.06
CA ILE A 71 9.75 3.49 -17.02
C ILE A 71 9.87 5.03 -17.12
N PHE A 72 10.77 5.63 -16.33
CA PHE A 72 10.93 7.09 -16.29
C PHE A 72 11.52 7.66 -17.56
N GLU A 73 12.29 6.89 -18.33
CA GLU A 73 12.87 7.29 -19.63
C GLU A 73 11.80 7.50 -20.70
N ASP A 74 10.69 6.73 -20.65
CA ASP A 74 9.66 6.75 -21.71
C ASP A 74 8.33 7.33 -21.22
N ILE A 75 7.94 7.08 -19.97
CA ILE A 75 6.60 7.36 -19.47
C ILE A 75 6.66 8.47 -18.41
N ARG A 76 5.81 9.49 -18.57
CA ARG A 76 5.61 10.47 -17.51
C ARG A 76 4.91 9.83 -16.31
N VAL A 77 5.59 9.85 -15.17
CA VAL A 77 5.06 9.35 -13.90
C VAL A 77 4.41 10.50 -13.14
N ASP A 78 3.12 10.37 -12.78
CA ASP A 78 2.34 11.37 -12.07
C ASP A 78 2.26 11.10 -10.55
N ALA A 79 2.52 9.89 -10.10
CA ALA A 79 2.67 9.52 -8.68
C ALA A 79 3.43 8.20 -8.53
N VAL A 80 4.00 7.98 -7.35
CA VAL A 80 4.69 6.75 -6.98
C VAL A 80 4.01 6.12 -5.78
N LYS A 81 3.81 4.80 -5.80
CA LYS A 81 3.47 4.01 -4.60
C LYS A 81 4.62 3.07 -4.29
N ILE A 82 5.14 3.16 -3.08
CA ILE A 82 6.12 2.23 -2.54
C ILE A 82 5.38 1.26 -1.61
N GLY A 83 5.53 -0.03 -1.85
CA GLY A 83 5.01 -1.09 -0.99
C GLY A 83 6.12 -1.87 -0.32
N MET A 84 6.11 -3.20 -0.47
CA MET A 84 7.13 -4.07 0.10
C MET A 84 8.52 -3.75 -0.46
N ILE A 85 9.45 -3.41 0.44
CA ILE A 85 10.87 -3.23 0.18
C ILE A 85 11.62 -4.24 1.05
N ALA A 86 11.95 -5.37 0.53
CA ALA A 86 12.37 -6.54 1.29
C ALA A 86 13.64 -6.34 2.15
N ASN A 87 14.62 -5.54 1.70
CA ASN A 87 15.90 -5.32 2.39
C ASN A 87 16.41 -3.87 2.25
N ALA A 88 17.48 -3.56 2.99
CA ALA A 88 18.11 -2.23 3.02
C ALA A 88 18.66 -1.79 1.67
N ASP A 89 19.30 -2.69 0.91
CA ASP A 89 19.92 -2.36 -0.38
C ASP A 89 18.87 -1.93 -1.42
N ILE A 90 17.73 -2.63 -1.46
CA ILE A 90 16.60 -2.23 -2.33
C ILE A 90 16.00 -0.90 -1.87
N ALA A 91 15.87 -0.69 -0.55
CA ALA A 91 15.37 0.58 0.01
C ALA A 91 16.29 1.74 -0.39
N GLU A 92 17.61 1.56 -0.27
CA GLU A 92 18.60 2.59 -0.66
C GLU A 92 18.57 2.85 -2.17
N ALA A 93 18.51 1.81 -3.00
CA ALA A 93 18.44 1.92 -4.45
C ALA A 93 17.21 2.71 -4.90
N VAL A 94 16.04 2.45 -4.29
CA VAL A 94 14.78 3.17 -4.56
C VAL A 94 14.88 4.61 -4.07
N ALA A 95 15.40 4.84 -2.86
CA ALA A 95 15.54 6.18 -2.29
C ALA A 95 16.47 7.05 -3.13
N ALA A 96 17.63 6.54 -3.52
CA ALA A 96 18.61 7.24 -4.35
C ALA A 96 18.00 7.65 -5.70
N PHE A 97 17.22 6.76 -6.35
CA PHE A 97 16.54 7.07 -7.59
C PHE A 97 15.49 8.18 -7.41
N LEU A 98 14.65 8.08 -6.39
CA LEU A 98 13.56 9.03 -6.16
C LEU A 98 14.05 10.42 -5.74
N GLN A 99 15.21 10.52 -5.08
CA GLN A 99 15.84 11.80 -4.75
C GLN A 99 16.23 12.62 -6.00
N MET A 100 16.50 11.95 -7.12
CA MET A 100 16.78 12.61 -8.40
C MET A 100 15.51 12.96 -9.18
N HIS A 101 14.35 12.44 -8.78
CA HIS A 101 13.07 12.59 -9.47
C HIS A 101 12.00 13.17 -8.52
N ILE A 102 12.23 14.41 -8.07
CA ILE A 102 11.34 15.14 -7.15
C ILE A 102 10.14 15.75 -7.87
N GLY A 103 9.10 16.10 -7.12
CA GLY A 103 7.95 16.88 -7.61
C GLY A 103 6.70 16.07 -7.90
N MET A 104 6.73 14.73 -7.74
CA MET A 104 5.53 13.90 -7.79
C MET A 104 5.16 13.37 -6.40
N PRO A 105 3.87 13.13 -6.12
CA PRO A 105 3.45 12.52 -4.87
C PRO A 105 4.02 11.10 -4.70
N ILE A 106 4.54 10.80 -3.51
CA ILE A 106 5.03 9.49 -3.12
C ILE A 106 4.16 8.96 -1.97
N VAL A 107 3.44 7.86 -2.20
CA VAL A 107 2.71 7.14 -1.16
C VAL A 107 3.55 5.96 -0.70
N LEU A 108 3.95 5.97 0.56
CA LEU A 108 4.75 4.91 1.19
C LEU A 108 3.87 4.07 2.10
N ASP A 109 3.69 2.80 1.75
CA ASP A 109 3.03 1.79 2.59
C ASP A 109 4.11 0.92 3.23
N PRO A 110 4.38 1.06 4.55
CA PRO A 110 5.53 0.43 5.20
C PRO A 110 5.21 -1.03 5.54
N VAL A 111 5.05 -1.85 4.50
CA VAL A 111 4.67 -3.27 4.64
C VAL A 111 5.79 -4.05 5.33
N MET A 112 5.57 -4.45 6.58
CA MET A 112 6.58 -5.16 7.41
C MET A 112 6.28 -6.64 7.58
N ILE A 113 4.99 -6.99 7.64
CA ILE A 113 4.54 -8.35 7.97
C ILE A 113 3.45 -8.77 6.96
N ALA A 114 3.59 -9.98 6.42
CA ALA A 114 2.53 -10.59 5.62
C ALA A 114 1.30 -10.90 6.47
N LYS A 115 0.12 -10.99 5.86
CA LYS A 115 -1.12 -11.32 6.59
C LYS A 115 -1.06 -12.66 7.33
N GLY A 116 -0.22 -13.58 6.89
CA GLY A 116 0.08 -14.85 7.58
C GLY A 116 1.14 -14.77 8.68
N GLY A 117 1.59 -13.57 9.08
CA GLY A 117 2.58 -13.36 10.14
C GLY A 117 4.04 -13.47 9.70
N ALA A 118 4.33 -13.83 8.45
CA ALA A 118 5.70 -13.91 7.95
C ALA A 118 6.33 -12.50 7.83
N PRO A 119 7.55 -12.29 8.36
CA PRO A 119 8.27 -11.01 8.20
C PRO A 119 8.60 -10.80 6.72
N LEU A 120 8.27 -9.62 6.21
CA LEU A 120 8.53 -9.19 4.83
C LEU A 120 9.63 -8.14 4.73
N LEU A 121 9.99 -7.50 5.83
CA LEU A 121 11.01 -6.48 5.93
C LEU A 121 12.08 -6.94 6.91
N GLN A 122 13.35 -6.89 6.49
CA GLN A 122 14.48 -7.20 7.37
C GLN A 122 14.70 -6.06 8.37
N PRO A 123 15.24 -6.33 9.58
CA PRO A 123 15.42 -5.30 10.62
C PRO A 123 16.24 -4.09 10.18
N ASP A 124 17.30 -4.29 9.40
CA ASP A 124 18.16 -3.25 8.84
C ASP A 124 17.43 -2.37 7.81
N ALA A 125 16.50 -2.97 7.05
CA ALA A 125 15.68 -2.23 6.10
C ALA A 125 14.70 -1.26 6.79
N VAL A 126 14.30 -1.50 8.04
CA VAL A 126 13.47 -0.56 8.81
C VAL A 126 14.21 0.76 9.04
N ILE A 127 15.50 0.68 9.36
CA ILE A 127 16.36 1.86 9.56
C ILE A 127 16.46 2.64 8.24
N THR A 128 16.78 1.95 7.13
CA THR A 128 16.90 2.58 5.81
C THR A 128 15.56 3.18 5.36
N LEU A 129 14.43 2.48 5.58
CA LEU A 129 13.11 2.99 5.29
C LEU A 129 12.85 4.30 6.05
N ARG A 130 13.13 4.31 7.37
CA ARG A 130 12.93 5.49 8.21
C ARG A 130 13.81 6.65 7.81
N ASP A 131 15.09 6.40 7.57
CA ASP A 131 16.08 7.47 7.39
C ASP A 131 16.16 7.96 5.94
N ARG A 132 15.77 7.12 4.96
CA ARG A 132 15.93 7.42 3.53
C ARG A 132 14.61 7.59 2.78
N LEU A 133 13.56 6.84 3.12
CA LEU A 133 12.28 6.84 2.39
C LEU A 133 11.19 7.69 3.06
N LEU A 134 11.10 7.72 4.40
CA LEU A 134 10.12 8.56 5.08
C LEU A 134 10.24 10.04 4.71
N PRO A 135 11.45 10.65 4.63
CA PRO A 135 11.59 12.06 4.24
C PRO A 135 11.13 12.36 2.81
N LEU A 136 11.06 11.36 1.93
CA LEU A 136 10.60 11.52 0.55
C LEU A 136 9.08 11.37 0.41
N ALA A 137 8.41 10.79 1.42
CA ALA A 137 7.00 10.45 1.33
C ALA A 137 6.11 11.69 1.43
N THR A 138 5.25 11.88 0.44
CA THR A 138 4.09 12.80 0.53
C THR A 138 3.07 12.28 1.51
N LEU A 139 2.85 10.94 1.53
CA LEU A 139 1.90 10.28 2.40
C LEU A 139 2.45 8.93 2.86
N LEU A 140 2.58 8.74 4.17
CA LEU A 140 2.86 7.45 4.81
C LEU A 140 1.54 6.80 5.23
N THR A 141 1.37 5.49 5.00
CA THR A 141 0.11 4.77 5.29
C THR A 141 0.30 3.57 6.23
N PRO A 142 0.74 3.73 7.48
CA PRO A 142 0.97 2.63 8.40
C PRO A 142 -0.33 2.13 9.02
N ASN A 143 -0.39 0.83 9.33
CA ASN A 143 -1.32 0.31 10.33
C ASN A 143 -0.76 0.53 11.75
N LEU A 144 -1.53 0.19 12.80
CA LEU A 144 -1.11 0.47 14.17
C LEU A 144 0.13 -0.32 14.61
N PRO A 145 0.28 -1.63 14.29
CA PRO A 145 1.52 -2.36 14.52
C PRO A 145 2.74 -1.79 13.76
N GLU A 146 2.57 -1.39 12.50
CA GLU A 146 3.62 -0.78 11.69
C GLU A 146 4.06 0.58 12.29
N ALA A 147 3.10 1.41 12.71
CA ALA A 147 3.38 2.68 13.37
C ALA A 147 4.16 2.48 14.68
N ALA A 148 3.73 1.55 15.51
CA ALA A 148 4.39 1.19 16.75
C ALA A 148 5.84 0.73 16.51
N HIS A 149 6.06 -0.10 15.50
CA HIS A 149 7.38 -0.60 15.15
C HIS A 149 8.31 0.53 14.67
N LEU A 150 7.82 1.43 13.80
CA LEU A 150 8.59 2.58 13.32
C LEU A 150 8.98 3.56 14.44
N LEU A 151 8.11 3.71 15.44
CA LEU A 151 8.33 4.61 16.59
C LEU A 151 9.06 3.95 17.75
N GLY A 152 9.18 2.62 17.78
CA GLY A 152 9.71 1.87 18.94
C GLY A 152 8.80 1.97 20.17
N THR A 153 7.47 1.99 19.98
CA THR A 153 6.45 2.14 21.03
C THR A 153 5.45 0.98 21.02
N ALA A 154 4.53 0.97 21.99
CA ALA A 154 3.35 0.09 21.91
C ALA A 154 2.39 0.56 20.80
N ALA A 155 1.61 -0.38 20.23
CA ALA A 155 0.59 -0.04 19.26
C ALA A 155 -0.54 0.77 19.92
N ALA A 156 -1.07 1.78 19.22
CA ALA A 156 -2.19 2.56 19.67
C ALA A 156 -3.44 1.68 19.86
N VAL A 157 -4.17 1.89 20.95
CA VAL A 157 -5.44 1.20 21.25
C VAL A 157 -6.62 2.16 21.30
N THR A 158 -6.36 3.47 21.24
CA THR A 158 -7.37 4.54 21.21
C THR A 158 -7.17 5.48 20.01
N ARG A 159 -8.22 6.22 19.64
CA ARG A 159 -8.14 7.27 18.60
C ARG A 159 -7.13 8.35 18.97
N GLY A 160 -7.05 8.74 20.24
CA GLY A 160 -6.11 9.75 20.72
C GLY A 160 -4.66 9.31 20.53
N GLU A 161 -4.32 8.08 20.92
CA GLU A 161 -3.01 7.49 20.72
C GLU A 161 -2.67 7.33 19.23
N MET A 162 -3.65 6.92 18.42
CA MET A 162 -3.51 6.79 16.97
C MET A 162 -3.15 8.14 16.32
N ALA A 163 -3.84 9.22 16.69
CA ALA A 163 -3.52 10.57 16.20
C ALA A 163 -2.14 11.05 16.70
N ALA A 164 -1.80 10.76 17.96
CA ALA A 164 -0.48 11.10 18.53
C ALA A 164 0.67 10.37 17.83
N GLN A 165 0.53 9.05 17.56
CA GLN A 165 1.51 8.29 16.79
C GLN A 165 1.62 8.79 15.35
N GLY A 166 0.50 9.16 14.72
CA GLY A 166 0.51 9.78 13.40
C GLY A 166 1.30 11.08 13.37
N ALA A 167 1.15 11.93 14.38
CA ALA A 167 1.92 13.17 14.53
C ALA A 167 3.42 12.90 14.75
N ALA A 168 3.76 11.91 15.58
CA ALA A 168 5.14 11.51 15.82
C ALA A 168 5.80 10.95 14.55
N LEU A 169 5.08 10.14 13.76
CA LEU A 169 5.57 9.65 12.47
C LEU A 169 5.75 10.78 11.46
N ARG A 170 4.84 11.76 11.42
CA ARG A 170 4.98 12.93 10.55
C ARG A 170 6.26 13.73 10.87
N ALA A 171 6.63 13.82 12.14
CA ALA A 171 7.86 14.48 12.56
C ALA A 171 9.15 13.76 12.09
N LEU A 172 9.07 12.51 11.61
CA LEU A 172 10.18 11.77 11.02
C LEU A 172 10.40 12.10 9.52
N GLY A 173 9.59 12.99 8.93
CA GLY A 173 9.84 13.52 7.58
C GLY A 173 8.70 13.47 6.57
N PRO A 174 7.76 12.52 6.59
CA PRO A 174 6.66 12.52 5.61
C PRO A 174 5.78 13.75 5.75
N SER A 175 5.27 14.28 4.62
CA SER A 175 4.42 15.48 4.65
C SER A 175 3.09 15.23 5.35
N ALA A 176 2.56 14.01 5.25
CA ALA A 176 1.33 13.56 5.91
C ALA A 176 1.39 12.08 6.28
N VAL A 177 0.55 11.66 7.24
CA VAL A 177 0.42 10.26 7.66
C VAL A 177 -1.05 9.88 7.70
N LEU A 178 -1.43 8.81 6.99
CA LEU A 178 -2.75 8.19 7.09
C LEU A 178 -2.62 6.92 7.94
N MET A 179 -2.94 7.04 9.22
CA MET A 179 -2.99 5.90 10.15
C MET A 179 -4.20 5.02 9.84
N LYS A 180 -3.97 3.70 9.62
CA LYS A 180 -5.04 2.72 9.32
C LYS A 180 -5.58 2.11 10.61
N GLY A 181 -6.83 2.44 10.98
CA GLY A 181 -7.45 2.02 12.25
C GLY A 181 -8.11 0.64 12.24
N GLY A 182 -7.87 -0.18 11.21
CA GLY A 182 -8.44 -1.53 11.14
C GLY A 182 -8.03 -2.48 12.27
N HIS A 183 -7.03 -2.13 13.08
CA HIS A 183 -6.57 -2.88 14.26
C HIS A 183 -7.11 -2.33 15.59
N LEU A 184 -7.86 -1.22 15.58
CA LEU A 184 -8.61 -0.81 16.78
C LEU A 184 -9.72 -1.80 17.08
N ASP A 185 -10.05 -1.98 18.33
CA ASP A 185 -11.22 -2.76 18.73
C ASP A 185 -12.54 -2.03 18.43
N GLY A 186 -13.63 -2.80 18.34
CA GLY A 186 -14.98 -2.26 18.19
C GLY A 186 -15.57 -2.40 16.78
N PRO A 187 -16.79 -1.84 16.60
CA PRO A 187 -17.59 -2.01 15.39
C PRO A 187 -17.14 -1.15 14.21
N ASP A 188 -16.26 -0.20 14.45
CA ASP A 188 -15.77 0.75 13.47
C ASP A 188 -14.30 0.48 13.08
N SER A 189 -13.93 0.95 11.91
CA SER A 189 -12.57 0.90 11.40
C SER A 189 -12.19 2.29 10.85
N PRO A 190 -11.99 3.28 11.76
CA PRO A 190 -11.67 4.65 11.36
C PRO A 190 -10.23 4.75 10.87
N ASP A 191 -9.96 5.60 9.87
CA ASP A 191 -8.62 6.02 9.51
C ASP A 191 -8.40 7.49 9.89
N CYS A 192 -7.14 7.85 10.21
CA CYS A 192 -6.78 9.16 10.70
C CYS A 192 -5.69 9.78 9.81
N LEU A 193 -6.04 10.81 9.04
CA LEU A 193 -5.08 11.61 8.28
C LEU A 193 -4.53 12.74 9.16
N VAL A 194 -3.22 12.71 9.39
CA VAL A 194 -2.48 13.74 10.13
C VAL A 194 -1.65 14.56 9.14
N THR A 195 -1.90 15.85 9.09
CA THR A 195 -1.21 16.83 8.25
C THR A 195 -0.70 17.99 9.10
N GLU A 196 -0.04 18.96 8.49
CA GLU A 196 0.33 20.20 9.15
C GLU A 196 -0.91 21.00 9.63
N GLN A 197 -2.03 20.89 8.89
CA GLN A 197 -3.28 21.58 9.20
C GLN A 197 -4.07 20.91 10.32
N GLY A 198 -3.65 19.73 10.79
CA GLY A 198 -4.32 19.01 11.87
C GLY A 198 -4.73 17.58 11.47
N VAL A 199 -5.76 17.09 12.14
CA VAL A 199 -6.24 15.70 12.07
C VAL A 199 -7.62 15.65 11.40
N THR A 200 -7.75 14.77 10.39
CA THR A 200 -9.03 14.47 9.73
C THR A 200 -9.33 12.98 9.87
N TRP A 201 -10.55 12.65 10.30
CA TRP A 201 -11.01 11.27 10.46
C TRP A 201 -11.88 10.82 9.29
N PHE A 202 -11.70 9.57 8.87
CA PHE A 202 -12.50 8.89 7.86
C PHE A 202 -13.14 7.65 8.49
N GLU A 203 -14.43 7.72 8.69
CA GLU A 203 -15.19 6.66 9.35
C GLU A 203 -15.55 5.53 8.37
N ALA A 204 -15.53 4.31 8.86
CA ALA A 204 -16.10 3.15 8.16
C ALA A 204 -16.55 2.11 9.18
N LYS A 205 -17.59 1.35 8.85
CA LYS A 205 -17.98 0.16 9.61
C LYS A 205 -17.02 -0.98 9.36
N ARG A 206 -16.74 -1.75 10.40
CA ARG A 206 -15.94 -2.98 10.28
C ARG A 206 -16.76 -4.06 9.57
N ALA A 207 -16.27 -4.54 8.44
CA ALA A 207 -16.88 -5.68 7.78
C ALA A 207 -16.54 -6.98 8.51
N GLN A 208 -17.54 -7.84 8.64
CA GLN A 208 -17.41 -9.16 9.27
C GLN A 208 -17.00 -10.19 8.20
N THR A 209 -15.74 -10.15 7.79
CA THR A 209 -15.18 -11.06 6.79
C THR A 209 -13.75 -11.45 7.10
N ALA A 210 -13.35 -12.68 6.75
CA ALA A 210 -11.97 -13.16 6.77
C ALA A 210 -11.21 -12.74 5.49
N ASN A 211 -11.93 -12.35 4.42
CA ASN A 211 -11.39 -12.04 3.10
C ASN A 211 -10.90 -10.58 3.03
N THR A 212 -9.80 -10.31 3.68
CA THR A 212 -9.22 -8.96 3.79
C THR A 212 -7.79 -8.88 3.22
N HIS A 213 -7.36 -9.90 2.43
CA HIS A 213 -6.04 -9.88 1.82
C HIS A 213 -5.93 -8.76 0.79
N GLY A 214 -4.83 -8.01 0.85
CA GLY A 214 -4.55 -6.90 -0.05
C GLY A 214 -5.17 -5.55 0.33
N THR A 215 -5.94 -5.45 1.43
CA THR A 215 -6.60 -4.20 1.87
C THR A 215 -5.65 -3.01 1.94
N GLY A 216 -4.50 -3.14 2.64
CA GLY A 216 -3.53 -2.06 2.80
C GLY A 216 -2.91 -1.65 1.46
N CYS A 217 -2.45 -2.62 0.68
CA CYS A 217 -1.87 -2.37 -0.64
C CYS A 217 -2.88 -1.72 -1.61
N THR A 218 -4.16 -2.11 -1.51
CA THR A 218 -5.24 -1.50 -2.30
C THR A 218 -5.48 -0.06 -1.90
N LEU A 219 -5.54 0.22 -0.58
CA LEU A 219 -5.71 1.57 -0.08
C LEU A 219 -4.58 2.49 -0.56
N SER A 220 -3.33 2.08 -0.39
CA SER A 220 -2.16 2.88 -0.78
C SER A 220 -2.06 3.06 -2.30
N SER A 221 -2.46 2.08 -3.12
CA SER A 221 -2.55 2.21 -4.57
C SER A 221 -3.66 3.18 -4.99
N ALA A 222 -4.86 3.05 -4.41
CA ALA A 222 -5.95 3.97 -4.68
C ALA A 222 -5.60 5.42 -4.30
N LEU A 223 -4.93 5.63 -3.16
CA LEU A 223 -4.42 6.93 -2.76
C LEU A 223 -3.47 7.52 -3.80
N ALA A 224 -2.48 6.75 -4.24
CA ALA A 224 -1.52 7.20 -5.25
C ALA A 224 -2.20 7.53 -6.58
N ALA A 225 -3.18 6.74 -7.02
CA ALA A 225 -3.96 7.02 -8.23
C ALA A 225 -4.77 8.32 -8.10
N GLN A 226 -5.38 8.59 -6.95
CA GLN A 226 -6.12 9.84 -6.75
C GLN A 226 -5.17 11.07 -6.67
N LEU A 227 -4.01 10.92 -6.03
CA LEU A 227 -2.99 11.99 -6.00
C LEU A 227 -2.41 12.25 -7.40
N ALA A 228 -2.17 11.21 -8.21
CA ALA A 228 -1.78 11.36 -9.62
C ALA A 228 -2.78 12.16 -10.45
N LYS A 229 -4.07 12.10 -10.09
CA LYS A 229 -5.14 12.87 -10.73
C LYS A 229 -5.26 14.32 -10.21
N GLY A 230 -4.45 14.68 -9.21
CA GLY A 230 -4.40 16.03 -8.65
C GLY A 230 -5.39 16.28 -7.51
N LEU A 231 -5.98 15.24 -6.90
CA LEU A 231 -6.83 15.41 -5.73
C LEU A 231 -5.96 15.82 -4.52
N THR A 232 -6.54 16.60 -3.61
CA THR A 232 -5.91 16.90 -2.32
C THR A 232 -5.84 15.65 -1.43
N LEU A 233 -4.93 15.64 -0.44
CA LEU A 233 -4.78 14.52 0.48
C LEU A 233 -6.11 14.10 1.16
N PRO A 234 -6.95 15.01 1.70
CA PRO A 234 -8.24 14.61 2.27
C PRO A 234 -9.20 14.01 1.24
N GLN A 235 -9.26 14.57 0.02
CA GLN A 235 -10.11 14.04 -1.05
C GLN A 235 -9.66 12.65 -1.51
N ALA A 236 -8.34 12.46 -1.69
CA ALA A 236 -7.75 11.18 -2.04
C ALA A 236 -8.02 10.12 -0.96
N ALA A 237 -7.85 10.49 0.33
CA ALA A 237 -8.14 9.60 1.46
C ALA A 237 -9.62 9.20 1.54
N ALA A 238 -10.55 10.15 1.38
CA ALA A 238 -11.98 9.86 1.39
C ALA A 238 -12.37 8.90 0.25
N THR A 239 -11.89 9.17 -0.97
CA THR A 239 -12.19 8.34 -2.16
C THR A 239 -11.60 6.94 -2.03
N ALA A 240 -10.33 6.83 -1.62
CA ALA A 240 -9.65 5.54 -1.45
C ALA A 240 -10.30 4.72 -0.32
N LYS A 241 -10.68 5.36 0.81
CA LYS A 241 -11.37 4.71 1.93
C LYS A 241 -12.71 4.13 1.50
N ALA A 242 -13.53 4.91 0.76
CA ALA A 242 -14.84 4.47 0.26
C ALA A 242 -14.69 3.26 -0.70
N TYR A 243 -13.73 3.31 -1.62
CA TYR A 243 -13.43 2.21 -2.53
C TYR A 243 -13.06 0.92 -1.77
N VAL A 244 -12.13 1.01 -0.83
CA VAL A 244 -11.68 -0.14 -0.04
C VAL A 244 -12.81 -0.68 0.85
N ALA A 245 -13.61 0.18 1.47
CA ALA A 245 -14.76 -0.24 2.27
C ALA A 245 -15.77 -1.05 1.42
N THR A 246 -16.07 -0.60 0.19
CA THR A 246 -16.93 -1.33 -0.75
C THR A 246 -16.31 -2.67 -1.13
N ALA A 247 -15.01 -2.69 -1.45
CA ALA A 247 -14.32 -3.92 -1.86
C ALA A 247 -14.27 -4.97 -0.72
N ILE A 248 -14.13 -4.54 0.55
CA ILE A 248 -14.17 -5.43 1.71
C ILE A 248 -15.60 -5.93 1.96
N ALA A 249 -16.59 -5.05 1.93
CA ALA A 249 -17.99 -5.40 2.19
C ALA A 249 -18.53 -6.47 1.24
N ASN A 250 -17.97 -6.57 0.03
CA ASN A 250 -18.35 -7.54 -0.99
C ASN A 250 -17.35 -8.70 -1.15
N ALA A 251 -16.35 -8.81 -0.28
CA ALA A 251 -15.28 -9.80 -0.43
C ALA A 251 -15.78 -11.26 -0.38
N ASP A 252 -16.82 -11.53 0.39
CA ASP A 252 -17.40 -12.87 0.55
C ASP A 252 -18.23 -13.34 -0.66
N ALA A 253 -18.47 -12.46 -1.64
CA ALA A 253 -19.02 -12.87 -2.95
C ALA A 253 -17.97 -13.63 -3.79
N LEU A 254 -16.69 -13.54 -3.44
CA LEU A 254 -15.61 -14.27 -4.10
C LEU A 254 -15.34 -15.60 -3.39
N SER A 255 -15.18 -16.67 -4.16
CA SER A 255 -14.72 -17.97 -3.66
C SER A 255 -13.30 -18.24 -4.14
N VAL A 256 -12.29 -17.78 -3.38
CA VAL A 256 -10.88 -17.89 -3.75
C VAL A 256 -10.08 -18.55 -2.64
N GLY A 257 -9.66 -19.81 -2.86
CA GLY A 257 -8.86 -20.58 -1.92
C GLY A 257 -9.60 -20.93 -0.63
N SER A 258 -8.85 -21.41 0.35
CA SER A 258 -9.39 -21.87 1.68
C SER A 258 -8.86 -21.07 2.86
N GLY A 259 -8.00 -20.09 2.63
CA GLY A 259 -7.42 -19.22 3.66
C GLY A 259 -8.02 -17.81 3.61
N HIS A 260 -7.21 -16.80 3.92
CA HIS A 260 -7.60 -15.39 3.81
C HIS A 260 -7.73 -14.98 2.35
N GLY A 261 -8.96 -14.89 1.84
CA GLY A 261 -9.25 -14.48 0.48
C GLY A 261 -9.01 -13.00 0.21
N PRO A 262 -8.99 -12.59 -1.08
CA PRO A 262 -8.81 -11.20 -1.48
C PRO A 262 -10.11 -10.40 -1.26
N ILE A 263 -9.95 -9.06 -1.18
CA ILE A 263 -11.09 -8.13 -1.28
C ILE A 263 -11.63 -8.10 -2.73
N HIS A 264 -12.90 -7.71 -2.90
CA HIS A 264 -13.55 -7.71 -4.21
C HIS A 264 -13.34 -6.41 -4.97
N HIS A 265 -12.26 -6.35 -5.76
CA HIS A 265 -11.88 -5.14 -6.51
C HIS A 265 -12.92 -4.67 -7.54
N PHE A 266 -13.76 -5.57 -8.04
CA PHE A 266 -14.76 -5.30 -9.06
C PHE A 266 -16.20 -5.20 -8.52
N ALA A 267 -16.38 -5.04 -7.21
CA ALA A 267 -17.69 -5.04 -6.56
C ALA A 267 -18.68 -3.98 -7.07
N THR A 268 -18.20 -2.95 -7.76
CA THR A 268 -19.03 -1.91 -8.37
C THR A 268 -19.38 -2.18 -9.85
N LEU A 269 -18.82 -3.23 -10.45
CA LEU A 269 -18.99 -3.56 -11.86
C LEU A 269 -19.81 -4.84 -12.09
N PHE A 270 -19.86 -5.72 -11.10
CA PHE A 270 -20.55 -7.02 -11.19
C PHE A 270 -21.42 -7.25 -9.96
#